data_748a197884f09697bb554dcc121fa34f
#
_entry.id   748a197884f09697bb554dcc121fa34f
#
_cell.length_a   1.000
_cell.length_b   1.000
_cell.length_c   1.000
_cell.angle_alpha   90.00
_cell.angle_beta   90.00
_cell.angle_gamma   90.00
#
_symmetry.space_group_name_H-M   'P 1'
#
loop_
_entity.id
_entity.type
_entity.pdbx_description
1 polymer ?
#
loop_
_entity_poly.entity_id
_entity_poly.type
_entity_poly.pdbx_seq_one_letter_code
_entity_poly.pdbx_strand_id
1 'polypeptide(L)'
;TAVGSQAMQANTTGYNNVGIGMNALLSNTTGKENVAVGVVSTDVSTTADRNTAVGYNTLGACTTGSQNAALGKSALDAVTVGDNNVGVGPDAGGSITSGYNNVAVGGAALFTSTTTANNTAVGHNAMYNSTCSAGTAMGYQALRDATGNNNSAFGYQAAKQTTSGVYNVAIGLQALHNNTTGSNNTALGYQALFSNTGSNNTAVGLHSMINNTSGTYNTGIGRSALEQNTTANNNTAVGYGALTLNTTGPQNTAVGMEALYNNTTGQNNTGVGRSALVANTTGEANTSVGAYTLDANTTGDYNTAIGQGALTVATTADSNTAVGRASLHLTTTGANNTAVGKDALNQNTTGGNNLAVGAFALDAATTASQNTACGTSALTNCTTGEYNTAVGWYSGFTTDVGYENVSMGGWSLESNTTGYRNVALGYEALRYGNSGYQNTAIGWRSMRSGTTTGAENAAIGTETLRDLTSGSWNSGIGRSAGEQITSGANNTCLGRNSGRSGAPSGSITTQNNIVCLGDNN
;
A
#
# COMPACT_ATOMS: atom_id res chain seq x y z
N THR A 1 65.67 -18.71 15.65
CA THR A 1 66.27 -17.57 16.33
C THR A 1 65.70 -17.45 17.72
N ALA A 2 66.48 -17.51 18.78
CA ALA A 2 66.10 -17.33 20.17
C ALA A 2 66.83 -16.14 20.79
N VAL A 3 66.15 -15.17 21.39
CA VAL A 3 66.69 -14.00 22.06
C VAL A 3 65.94 -13.71 23.36
N GLY A 4 66.52 -13.91 24.50
CA GLY A 4 65.88 -13.69 25.81
C GLY A 4 66.10 -14.83 26.79
N SER A 5 65.84 -14.61 28.11
CA SER A 5 65.93 -15.65 29.11
C SER A 5 64.90 -16.75 28.83
N GLN A 6 65.38 -18.01 28.74
CA GLN A 6 64.60 -19.23 28.49
C GLN A 6 63.81 -19.23 27.14
N ALA A 7 64.08 -18.33 26.20
CA ALA A 7 63.48 -18.35 24.88
C ALA A 7 63.75 -19.69 24.17
N MET A 8 62.74 -20.41 23.71
CA MET A 8 62.83 -21.71 23.01
C MET A 8 63.59 -22.79 23.77
N GLN A 9 63.57 -22.76 25.11
CA GLN A 9 64.41 -23.66 25.92
C GLN A 9 64.12 -25.15 25.69
N ALA A 10 62.90 -25.54 25.47
CA ALA A 10 62.48 -26.94 25.25
C ALA A 10 62.53 -27.39 23.78
N ASN A 11 63.00 -26.55 22.83
CA ASN A 11 62.93 -26.87 21.40
C ASN A 11 63.91 -28.02 21.05
N THR A 12 63.32 -29.13 20.54
CA THR A 12 64.10 -30.33 20.18
C THR A 12 64.30 -30.46 18.66
N THR A 13 63.19 -30.67 17.92
CA THR A 13 63.26 -30.86 16.46
C THR A 13 62.49 -29.76 15.70
N GLY A 14 61.89 -28.82 16.41
CA GLY A 14 61.19 -27.68 15.77
C GLY A 14 62.16 -26.79 14.97
N TYR A 15 61.78 -26.40 13.77
CA TYR A 15 62.62 -25.60 12.87
C TYR A 15 61.87 -24.33 12.38
N ASN A 16 62.61 -23.37 11.84
CA ASN A 16 62.12 -22.10 11.33
C ASN A 16 61.33 -21.25 12.40
N ASN A 17 61.66 -21.43 13.67
CA ASN A 17 61.00 -20.69 14.76
C ASN A 17 61.78 -19.41 15.11
N VAL A 18 61.09 -18.34 15.50
CA VAL A 18 61.60 -17.10 16.05
C VAL A 18 61.00 -16.86 17.43
N GLY A 19 61.81 -16.88 18.48
CA GLY A 19 61.43 -16.58 19.86
C GLY A 19 62.22 -15.39 20.39
N ILE A 20 61.61 -14.24 20.63
CA ILE A 20 62.21 -13.02 21.16
C ILE A 20 61.47 -12.54 22.39
N GLY A 21 62.07 -12.60 23.56
CA GLY A 21 61.48 -12.23 24.84
C GLY A 21 61.72 -13.30 25.91
N MET A 22 61.57 -12.95 27.18
CA MET A 22 61.63 -13.92 28.30
C MET A 22 60.52 -14.94 28.14
N ASN A 23 60.85 -16.24 28.17
CA ASN A 23 59.95 -17.38 28.01
C ASN A 23 59.21 -17.46 26.64
N ALA A 24 59.63 -16.74 25.60
CA ALA A 24 59.02 -16.85 24.28
C ALA A 24 59.22 -18.27 23.70
N LEU A 25 58.15 -18.97 23.31
CA LEU A 25 58.18 -20.38 22.85
C LEU A 25 58.90 -21.33 23.83
N LEU A 26 58.76 -21.10 25.15
CA LEU A 26 59.50 -21.84 26.18
C LEU A 26 59.36 -23.36 26.03
N SER A 27 58.13 -23.85 25.90
CA SER A 27 57.79 -25.28 25.90
C SER A 27 57.77 -25.93 24.48
N ASN A 28 58.12 -25.19 23.42
CA ASN A 28 58.08 -25.72 22.06
C ASN A 28 59.03 -26.89 21.90
N THR A 29 58.53 -28.05 21.50
CA THR A 29 59.38 -29.25 21.26
C THR A 29 59.56 -29.52 19.77
N THR A 30 58.49 -29.74 19.03
CA THR A 30 58.51 -30.12 17.61
C THR A 30 57.84 -29.13 16.67
N GLY A 31 57.13 -28.13 17.24
CA GLY A 31 56.43 -27.10 16.46
C GLY A 31 57.36 -26.30 15.55
N LYS A 32 56.87 -25.94 14.37
CA LYS A 32 57.67 -25.29 13.31
C LYS A 32 56.98 -24.02 12.77
N GLU A 33 57.84 -23.17 12.18
CA GLU A 33 57.36 -21.97 11.49
C GLU A 33 56.61 -21.00 12.41
N ASN A 34 56.93 -20.98 13.72
CA ASN A 34 56.30 -20.08 14.69
C ASN A 34 57.12 -18.80 14.90
N VAL A 35 56.44 -17.69 15.06
CA VAL A 35 57.01 -16.39 15.45
C VAL A 35 56.39 -15.94 16.79
N ALA A 36 57.23 -15.82 17.83
CA ALA A 36 56.80 -15.30 19.13
C ALA A 36 57.73 -14.14 19.56
N VAL A 37 57.16 -12.94 19.69
CA VAL A 37 57.88 -11.74 20.10
C VAL A 37 57.15 -11.10 21.29
N GLY A 38 57.74 -11.22 22.48
CA GLY A 38 57.15 -10.71 23.71
C GLY A 38 57.41 -11.60 24.90
N VAL A 39 57.23 -11.08 26.11
CA VAL A 39 57.35 -11.85 27.35
C VAL A 39 56.19 -12.82 27.46
N VAL A 40 56.46 -14.12 27.75
CA VAL A 40 55.51 -15.24 27.82
C VAL A 40 54.62 -15.39 26.57
N SER A 41 55.13 -15.02 25.40
CA SER A 41 54.42 -15.20 24.13
C SER A 41 54.53 -16.67 23.70
N THR A 42 53.39 -17.35 23.53
CA THR A 42 53.25 -18.75 23.10
C THR A 42 54.11 -19.71 23.97
N ASP A 43 54.17 -19.47 25.28
CA ASP A 43 55.13 -20.13 26.18
C ASP A 43 54.82 -21.60 26.50
N VAL A 44 53.54 -22.04 26.41
CA VAL A 44 53.11 -23.42 26.64
C VAL A 44 52.98 -24.25 25.35
N SER A 45 53.23 -23.70 24.20
CA SER A 45 53.12 -24.41 22.90
C SER A 45 54.13 -25.55 22.80
N THR A 46 53.64 -26.74 22.46
CA THR A 46 54.49 -27.93 22.33
C THR A 46 54.69 -28.37 20.88
N THR A 47 53.62 -28.56 20.12
CA THR A 47 53.68 -29.09 18.76
C THR A 47 52.98 -28.20 17.73
N ALA A 48 52.48 -27.04 18.14
CA ALA A 48 51.72 -26.10 17.28
C ALA A 48 52.61 -25.53 16.15
N ASP A 49 52.05 -25.38 14.96
CA ASP A 49 52.72 -24.90 13.77
C ASP A 49 52.18 -23.55 13.28
N ARG A 50 53.02 -22.75 12.66
CA ARG A 50 52.68 -21.56 11.89
C ARG A 50 51.89 -20.51 12.68
N ASN A 51 52.16 -20.38 13.95
CA ASN A 51 51.56 -19.32 14.75
C ASN A 51 52.43 -18.05 14.70
N THR A 52 51.78 -16.88 14.64
CA THR A 52 52.44 -15.58 14.78
C THR A 52 51.90 -14.87 16.00
N ALA A 53 52.70 -14.63 17.01
CA ALA A 53 52.35 -14.02 18.28
C ALA A 53 53.28 -12.86 18.61
N VAL A 54 52.73 -11.63 18.71
CA VAL A 54 53.51 -10.43 19.03
C VAL A 54 52.82 -9.66 20.15
N GLY A 55 53.42 -9.65 21.33
CA GLY A 55 52.91 -8.98 22.51
C GLY A 55 53.12 -9.76 23.81
N TYR A 56 52.78 -9.16 24.94
CA TYR A 56 52.78 -9.82 26.25
C TYR A 56 51.65 -10.85 26.35
N ASN A 57 51.95 -12.09 26.76
CA ASN A 57 51.01 -13.19 26.97
C ASN A 57 50.14 -13.48 25.73
N THR A 58 50.65 -13.30 24.52
CA THR A 58 49.96 -13.60 23.27
C THR A 58 49.98 -15.12 23.03
N LEU A 59 48.79 -15.74 22.70
CA LEU A 59 48.69 -17.20 22.57
C LEU A 59 49.28 -17.95 23.78
N GLY A 60 49.14 -17.39 25.00
CA GLY A 60 49.79 -17.91 26.20
C GLY A 60 49.37 -19.33 26.58
N ALA A 61 48.14 -19.76 26.32
CA ALA A 61 47.66 -21.12 26.58
C ALA A 61 47.74 -22.06 25.38
N CYS A 62 48.30 -21.64 24.24
CA CYS A 62 48.30 -22.44 23.00
C CYS A 62 49.16 -23.68 23.11
N THR A 63 48.55 -24.86 23.11
CA THR A 63 49.28 -26.15 23.18
C THR A 63 49.54 -26.74 21.79
N THR A 64 48.46 -26.99 21.01
CA THR A 64 48.54 -27.64 19.69
C THR A 64 47.86 -26.82 18.59
N GLY A 65 47.14 -25.72 18.92
CA GLY A 65 46.47 -24.84 17.96
C GLY A 65 47.45 -24.24 16.94
N SER A 66 47.13 -24.27 15.68
CA SER A 66 47.99 -23.90 14.57
C SER A 66 47.42 -22.81 13.69
N GLN A 67 48.28 -22.12 12.93
CA GLN A 67 47.88 -21.10 11.97
C GLN A 67 47.13 -19.89 12.61
N ASN A 68 47.41 -19.59 13.87
CA ASN A 68 46.85 -18.43 14.55
C ASN A 68 47.78 -17.20 14.41
N ALA A 69 47.19 -16.02 14.21
CA ALA A 69 47.90 -14.76 14.17
C ALA A 69 47.40 -13.83 15.30
N ALA A 70 48.24 -13.52 16.26
CA ALA A 70 47.93 -12.70 17.42
C ALA A 70 48.85 -11.50 17.56
N LEU A 71 48.30 -10.29 17.65
CA LEU A 71 49.03 -9.05 17.85
C LEU A 71 48.37 -8.18 18.94
N GLY A 72 49.03 -8.04 20.06
CA GLY A 72 48.53 -7.24 21.20
C GLY A 72 48.68 -7.97 22.52
N LYS A 73 48.58 -7.22 23.64
CA LYS A 73 48.58 -7.83 24.99
C LYS A 73 47.43 -8.82 25.12
N SER A 74 47.70 -10.05 25.53
CA SER A 74 46.69 -11.12 25.75
C SER A 74 45.79 -11.39 24.55
N ALA A 75 46.21 -11.11 23.32
CA ALA A 75 45.46 -11.50 22.12
C ALA A 75 45.51 -13.02 21.98
N LEU A 76 44.33 -13.67 21.86
CA LEU A 76 44.14 -15.13 21.73
C LEU A 76 44.81 -15.92 22.88
N ASP A 77 44.92 -15.33 24.07
CA ASP A 77 45.70 -15.91 25.18
C ASP A 77 45.13 -17.20 25.75
N ALA A 78 43.79 -17.43 25.65
CA ALA A 78 43.13 -18.66 26.07
C ALA A 78 43.08 -19.77 25.01
N VAL A 79 43.53 -19.54 23.77
CA VAL A 79 43.53 -20.56 22.71
C VAL A 79 44.37 -21.75 23.14
N THR A 80 43.78 -22.96 23.14
CA THR A 80 44.49 -24.22 23.45
C THR A 80 44.72 -25.05 22.18
N VAL A 81 43.63 -25.41 21.49
CA VAL A 81 43.63 -26.26 20.30
C VAL A 81 42.98 -25.63 19.08
N GLY A 82 42.47 -24.39 19.21
CA GLY A 82 41.82 -23.66 18.11
C GLY A 82 42.79 -23.28 16.99
N ASP A 83 42.33 -23.40 15.75
CA ASP A 83 43.13 -23.12 14.54
C ASP A 83 42.61 -21.93 13.74
N ASN A 84 43.48 -21.33 12.94
CA ASN A 84 43.13 -20.31 11.95
C ASN A 84 42.42 -19.08 12.56
N ASN A 85 42.77 -18.68 13.78
CA ASN A 85 42.21 -17.48 14.39
C ASN A 85 43.13 -16.26 14.19
N VAL A 86 42.54 -15.10 14.00
CA VAL A 86 43.23 -13.81 13.95
C VAL A 86 42.79 -12.95 15.13
N GLY A 87 43.69 -12.52 15.97
CA GLY A 87 43.48 -11.62 17.10
C GLY A 87 44.37 -10.39 17.01
N VAL A 88 43.84 -9.20 16.80
CA VAL A 88 44.58 -7.93 16.71
C VAL A 88 43.99 -6.91 17.67
N GLY A 89 44.73 -6.56 18.69
CA GLY A 89 44.33 -5.65 19.75
C GLY A 89 44.43 -6.27 21.15
N PRO A 90 44.42 -5.48 22.22
CA PRO A 90 44.46 -6.01 23.58
C PRO A 90 43.22 -6.85 23.86
N ASP A 91 43.41 -8.06 24.42
CA ASP A 91 42.36 -9.02 24.78
C ASP A 91 41.44 -9.46 23.60
N ALA A 92 41.88 -9.28 22.32
CA ALA A 92 41.12 -9.72 21.15
C ALA A 92 41.05 -11.25 21.10
N GLY A 93 39.86 -11.84 21.09
CA GLY A 93 39.60 -13.27 21.15
C GLY A 93 40.10 -13.93 22.47
N GLY A 94 40.19 -13.14 23.56
CA GLY A 94 40.86 -13.54 24.80
C GLY A 94 40.33 -14.81 25.50
N SER A 95 39.07 -15.22 25.25
CA SER A 95 38.51 -16.45 25.83
C SER A 95 38.34 -17.61 24.84
N ILE A 96 38.78 -17.46 23.59
CA ILE A 96 38.71 -18.55 22.59
C ILE A 96 39.62 -19.69 23.04
N THR A 97 39.07 -20.89 23.21
CA THR A 97 39.81 -22.10 23.59
C THR A 97 39.99 -23.05 22.41
N SER A 98 38.91 -23.60 21.87
CA SER A 98 38.90 -24.51 20.73
C SER A 98 38.19 -23.97 19.49
N GLY A 99 37.67 -22.71 19.54
CA GLY A 99 37.09 -22.03 18.40
C GLY A 99 38.09 -21.88 17.22
N TYR A 100 37.61 -21.89 15.99
CA TYR A 100 38.42 -21.84 14.79
C TYR A 100 37.86 -20.88 13.72
N ASN A 101 38.74 -20.45 12.81
CA ASN A 101 38.38 -19.54 11.71
C ASN A 101 37.77 -18.21 12.19
N ASN A 102 38.15 -17.68 13.32
CA ASN A 102 37.66 -16.43 13.83
C ASN A 102 38.61 -15.26 13.53
N VAL A 103 38.04 -14.10 13.23
CA VAL A 103 38.78 -12.84 13.09
C VAL A 103 38.28 -11.87 14.17
N ALA A 104 39.16 -11.48 15.09
CA ALA A 104 38.94 -10.52 16.14
C ALA A 104 39.89 -9.35 16.01
N VAL A 105 39.43 -8.17 15.62
CA VAL A 105 40.25 -6.96 15.44
C VAL A 105 39.69 -5.81 16.25
N GLY A 106 40.42 -5.37 17.25
CA GLY A 106 39.99 -4.32 18.20
C GLY A 106 40.06 -4.77 19.66
N GLY A 107 40.15 -3.84 20.59
CA GLY A 107 40.21 -4.17 22.02
C GLY A 107 38.97 -4.99 22.44
N ALA A 108 39.23 -6.15 23.06
CA ALA A 108 38.18 -7.08 23.52
C ALA A 108 37.11 -7.46 22.45
N ALA A 109 37.48 -7.46 21.17
CA ALA A 109 36.66 -8.04 20.13
C ALA A 109 36.56 -9.57 20.31
N LEU A 110 35.36 -10.16 20.20
CA LEU A 110 35.09 -11.59 20.37
C LEU A 110 35.59 -12.16 21.72
N PHE A 111 35.43 -11.38 22.80
CA PHE A 111 36.10 -11.65 24.05
C PHE A 111 35.64 -12.93 24.77
N THR A 112 34.28 -13.13 24.95
CA THR A 112 33.73 -14.23 25.74
C THR A 112 33.53 -15.55 24.95
N SER A 113 33.77 -15.54 23.67
CA SER A 113 33.63 -16.72 22.81
C SER A 113 34.66 -17.80 23.15
N THR A 114 34.22 -18.99 23.46
CA THR A 114 35.13 -20.10 23.83
C THR A 114 35.31 -21.14 22.70
N THR A 115 34.22 -21.66 22.17
CA THR A 115 34.21 -22.76 21.18
C THR A 115 33.63 -22.36 19.82
N THR A 116 33.24 -21.09 19.64
CA THR A 116 32.57 -20.62 18.43
C THR A 116 33.48 -20.53 17.23
N ALA A 117 32.94 -20.61 16.04
CA ALA A 117 33.68 -20.63 14.80
C ALA A 117 33.11 -19.73 13.71
N ASN A 118 33.98 -19.38 12.76
CA ASN A 118 33.65 -18.63 11.55
C ASN A 118 33.09 -17.21 11.85
N ASN A 119 33.55 -16.56 12.90
CA ASN A 119 33.12 -15.21 13.26
C ASN A 119 34.11 -14.17 12.74
N THR A 120 33.57 -13.01 12.33
CA THR A 120 34.37 -11.82 12.02
C THR A 120 33.91 -10.67 12.91
N ALA A 121 34.75 -10.26 13.85
CA ALA A 121 34.51 -9.17 14.78
C ALA A 121 35.54 -8.06 14.59
N VAL A 122 35.17 -6.89 14.10
CA VAL A 122 36.05 -5.75 13.88
C VAL A 122 35.50 -4.52 14.61
N GLY A 123 36.22 -4.06 15.61
CA GLY A 123 35.82 -2.91 16.44
C GLY A 123 35.94 -3.20 17.95
N HIS A 124 36.14 -2.16 18.75
CA HIS A 124 36.17 -2.30 20.22
C HIS A 124 34.86 -2.89 20.75
N ASN A 125 34.94 -3.98 21.52
CA ASN A 125 33.81 -4.75 22.05
C ASN A 125 32.83 -5.28 20.98
N ALA A 126 33.22 -5.40 19.70
CA ALA A 126 32.42 -6.14 18.72
C ALA A 126 32.31 -7.60 19.16
N MET A 127 31.08 -8.16 19.22
CA MET A 127 30.81 -9.52 19.70
C MET A 127 31.37 -9.83 21.10
N TYR A 128 31.40 -8.83 22.00
CA TYR A 128 32.10 -8.95 23.30
C TYR A 128 31.55 -10.10 24.15
N ASN A 129 30.20 -10.18 24.38
CA ASN A 129 29.51 -11.23 25.12
C ASN A 129 28.90 -12.31 24.20
N SER A 130 29.43 -12.44 23.00
CA SER A 130 28.84 -13.31 21.99
C SER A 130 29.28 -14.76 22.13
N THR A 131 28.32 -15.68 22.00
CA THR A 131 28.56 -17.11 21.87
C THR A 131 28.03 -17.68 20.55
N CYS A 132 27.73 -16.82 19.56
CA CYS A 132 27.25 -17.22 18.24
C CYS A 132 28.39 -17.76 17.35
N SER A 133 28.02 -18.51 16.31
CA SER A 133 28.90 -18.89 15.21
C SER A 133 28.42 -18.27 13.89
N ALA A 134 29.34 -18.12 12.94
CA ALA A 134 29.08 -17.52 11.63
C ALA A 134 28.50 -16.09 11.72
N GLY A 135 28.89 -15.35 12.75
CA GLY A 135 28.52 -13.95 12.92
C GLY A 135 29.50 -12.99 12.24
N THR A 136 29.03 -11.89 11.68
CA THR A 136 29.86 -10.81 11.15
C THR A 136 29.48 -9.50 11.85
N ALA A 137 30.41 -8.91 12.58
CA ALA A 137 30.23 -7.65 13.31
C ALA A 137 31.35 -6.66 12.92
N MET A 138 30.98 -5.48 12.45
CA MET A 138 31.92 -4.40 12.15
C MET A 138 31.40 -3.09 12.75
N GLY A 139 32.06 -2.64 13.80
CA GLY A 139 31.72 -1.41 14.52
C GLY A 139 31.83 -1.56 16.04
N TYR A 140 31.86 -0.42 16.75
CA TYR A 140 31.85 -0.39 18.22
C TYR A 140 30.59 -1.09 18.76
N GLN A 141 30.80 -2.15 19.58
CA GLN A 141 29.72 -2.96 20.18
C GLN A 141 28.69 -3.56 19.18
N ALA A 142 29.04 -3.75 17.92
CA ALA A 142 28.19 -4.49 16.97
C ALA A 142 28.07 -5.95 17.43
N LEU A 143 26.84 -6.52 17.41
CA LEU A 143 26.49 -7.87 17.89
C LEU A 143 27.05 -8.19 19.29
N ARG A 144 27.14 -7.19 20.16
CA ARG A 144 27.83 -7.35 21.45
C ARG A 144 27.36 -8.55 22.27
N ASP A 145 26.04 -8.79 22.35
CA ASP A 145 25.42 -9.77 23.24
C ASP A 145 24.81 -10.97 22.45
N ALA A 146 25.26 -11.23 21.21
CA ALA A 146 24.66 -12.21 20.32
C ALA A 146 24.92 -13.67 20.76
N THR A 147 23.85 -14.46 20.88
CA THR A 147 23.94 -15.92 21.05
C THR A 147 23.37 -16.68 19.85
N GLY A 148 22.53 -16.04 19.03
CA GLY A 148 22.00 -16.59 17.78
C GLY A 148 23.00 -16.51 16.63
N ASN A 149 23.05 -17.53 15.81
CA ASN A 149 23.99 -17.65 14.70
C ASN A 149 23.58 -16.87 13.44
N ASN A 150 24.53 -16.71 12.52
CA ASN A 150 24.29 -16.18 11.18
C ASN A 150 23.74 -14.74 11.15
N ASN A 151 24.14 -13.90 12.09
CA ASN A 151 23.78 -12.48 12.09
C ASN A 151 24.90 -11.63 11.49
N SER A 152 24.55 -10.58 10.74
CA SER A 152 25.49 -9.61 10.17
C SER A 152 25.16 -8.20 10.65
N ALA A 153 26.13 -7.51 11.26
CA ALA A 153 25.94 -6.17 11.80
C ALA A 153 27.11 -5.23 11.42
N PHE A 154 26.77 -4.11 10.79
CA PHE A 154 27.72 -3.09 10.35
C PHE A 154 27.29 -1.72 10.88
N GLY A 155 28.02 -1.17 11.83
CA GLY A 155 27.75 0.15 12.41
C GLY A 155 27.90 0.20 13.93
N TYR A 156 27.94 1.41 14.46
CA TYR A 156 27.98 1.66 15.90
C TYR A 156 26.73 1.04 16.56
N GLN A 157 26.93 0.07 17.47
CA GLN A 157 25.89 -0.64 18.21
C GLN A 157 24.82 -1.32 17.32
N ALA A 158 25.11 -1.66 16.08
CA ALA A 158 24.22 -2.43 15.23
C ALA A 158 23.96 -3.80 15.85
N ALA A 159 22.70 -4.21 15.96
CA ALA A 159 22.23 -5.47 16.54
C ALA A 159 22.82 -5.76 17.95
N LYS A 160 23.07 -4.70 18.73
CA LYS A 160 23.84 -4.81 20.00
C LYS A 160 23.24 -5.79 20.99
N GLN A 161 21.91 -5.80 21.15
CA GLN A 161 21.18 -6.64 22.12
C GLN A 161 20.51 -7.86 21.48
N THR A 162 20.92 -8.24 20.27
CA THR A 162 20.45 -9.49 19.63
C THR A 162 20.95 -10.65 20.49
N THR A 163 20.03 -11.34 21.18
CA THR A 163 20.38 -12.54 21.94
C THR A 163 20.17 -13.79 21.10
N SER A 164 18.99 -14.41 21.11
CA SER A 164 18.74 -15.67 20.40
C SER A 164 18.27 -15.54 18.95
N GLY A 165 18.00 -14.32 18.46
CA GLY A 165 17.60 -14.08 17.06
C GLY A 165 18.68 -14.50 16.06
N VAL A 166 18.28 -15.11 14.96
CA VAL A 166 19.16 -15.63 13.91
C VAL A 166 18.85 -15.04 12.54
N TYR A 167 19.82 -15.10 11.62
CA TYR A 167 19.64 -14.65 10.23
C TYR A 167 19.23 -13.18 10.08
N ASN A 168 19.73 -12.31 10.96
CA ASN A 168 19.44 -10.89 10.88
C ASN A 168 20.57 -10.12 10.17
N VAL A 169 20.20 -9.09 9.41
CA VAL A 169 21.11 -8.13 8.78
C VAL A 169 20.81 -6.74 9.36
N ALA A 170 21.81 -6.11 9.99
CA ALA A 170 21.70 -4.79 10.59
C ALA A 170 22.83 -3.89 10.06
N ILE A 171 22.50 -2.87 9.27
CA ILE A 171 23.48 -1.95 8.68
C ILE A 171 23.07 -0.51 9.02
N GLY A 172 23.87 0.16 9.80
CA GLY A 172 23.64 1.53 10.23
C GLY A 172 23.82 1.72 11.74
N LEU A 173 23.94 2.98 12.18
CA LEU A 173 24.03 3.31 13.60
C LEU A 173 22.77 2.85 14.31
N GLN A 174 22.91 1.94 15.29
CA GLN A 174 21.84 1.36 16.09
C GLN A 174 20.71 0.67 15.28
N ALA A 175 20.98 0.24 14.04
CA ALA A 175 20.05 -0.63 13.32
C ALA A 175 19.83 -1.92 14.11
N LEU A 176 18.58 -2.35 14.30
CA LEU A 176 18.17 -3.57 15.03
C LEU A 176 18.71 -3.65 16.48
N HIS A 177 18.89 -2.49 17.14
CA HIS A 177 19.63 -2.39 18.39
C HIS A 177 19.08 -3.27 19.53
N ASN A 178 17.76 -3.24 19.77
CA ASN A 178 17.09 -3.93 20.88
C ASN A 178 16.47 -5.28 20.49
N ASN A 179 16.86 -5.84 19.34
CA ASN A 179 16.32 -7.12 18.89
C ASN A 179 16.83 -8.25 19.79
N THR A 180 15.99 -8.77 20.66
CA THR A 180 16.39 -9.90 21.54
C THR A 180 16.19 -11.26 20.84
N THR A 181 15.01 -11.53 20.33
CA THR A 181 14.58 -12.83 19.83
C THR A 181 14.19 -12.90 18.36
N GLY A 182 13.97 -11.73 17.74
CA GLY A 182 13.51 -11.63 16.34
C GLY A 182 14.51 -12.21 15.34
N SER A 183 14.04 -12.98 14.38
CA SER A 183 14.85 -13.63 13.36
C SER A 183 14.44 -13.20 11.95
N ASN A 184 15.34 -13.38 10.98
CA ASN A 184 15.09 -13.08 9.57
C ASN A 184 14.71 -11.60 9.33
N ASN A 185 15.30 -10.67 10.07
CA ASN A 185 15.06 -9.25 9.90
C ASN A 185 16.17 -8.60 9.07
N THR A 186 15.81 -7.67 8.21
CA THR A 186 16.76 -6.81 7.47
C THR A 186 16.53 -5.35 7.89
N ALA A 187 17.52 -4.73 8.49
CA ALA A 187 17.51 -3.34 8.93
C ALA A 187 18.65 -2.57 8.26
N LEU A 188 18.33 -1.62 7.41
CA LEU A 188 19.31 -0.77 6.72
C LEU A 188 18.97 0.71 6.94
N GLY A 189 19.71 1.39 7.77
CA GLY A 189 19.53 2.81 8.07
C GLY A 189 19.74 3.14 9.54
N TYR A 190 19.84 4.44 9.83
CA TYR A 190 19.89 4.95 11.20
C TYR A 190 18.66 4.53 11.98
N GLN A 191 18.83 3.75 13.07
CA GLN A 191 17.77 3.24 13.93
C GLN A 191 16.62 2.48 13.21
N ALA A 192 16.87 1.90 12.03
CA ALA A 192 15.92 1.01 11.41
C ALA A 192 15.66 -0.21 12.31
N LEU A 193 14.38 -0.56 12.58
CA LEU A 193 13.96 -1.64 13.50
C LEU A 193 14.59 -1.54 14.91
N PHE A 194 14.76 -0.35 15.43
CA PHE A 194 15.49 -0.14 16.70
C PHE A 194 14.92 -0.95 17.88
N SER A 195 13.60 -0.97 18.06
CA SER A 195 12.91 -1.62 19.19
C SER A 195 12.38 -3.03 18.90
N ASN A 196 12.76 -3.62 17.76
CA ASN A 196 12.16 -4.84 17.25
C ASN A 196 12.44 -6.08 18.09
N THR A 197 11.42 -6.91 18.30
CA THR A 197 11.54 -8.31 18.74
C THR A 197 10.77 -9.28 17.82
N GLY A 198 10.03 -8.74 16.85
CA GLY A 198 9.32 -9.51 15.81
C GLY A 198 10.27 -10.09 14.76
N SER A 199 9.79 -11.01 13.96
CA SER A 199 10.55 -11.69 12.91
C SER A 199 10.06 -11.36 11.51
N ASN A 200 10.90 -11.63 10.50
CA ASN A 200 10.54 -11.49 9.08
C ASN A 200 10.18 -10.05 8.67
N ASN A 201 10.85 -9.05 9.24
CA ASN A 201 10.64 -7.66 8.89
C ASN A 201 11.77 -7.12 8.01
N THR A 202 11.44 -6.26 7.04
CA THR A 202 12.40 -5.55 6.21
C THR A 202 12.23 -4.04 6.41
N ALA A 203 13.23 -3.37 6.94
CA ALA A 203 13.26 -1.92 7.16
C ALA A 203 14.45 -1.28 6.44
N VAL A 204 14.18 -0.38 5.51
CA VAL A 204 15.19 0.36 4.78
C VAL A 204 14.90 1.85 4.85
N GLY A 205 15.76 2.60 5.51
CA GLY A 205 15.62 4.04 5.67
C GLY A 205 15.80 4.52 7.12
N LEU A 206 16.00 5.82 7.29
CA LEU A 206 16.09 6.46 8.59
C LEU A 206 14.76 6.30 9.34
N HIS A 207 14.80 5.76 10.57
CA HIS A 207 13.64 5.51 11.45
C HIS A 207 12.56 4.59 10.85
N SER A 208 12.85 3.84 9.79
CA SER A 208 11.90 2.84 9.28
C SER A 208 11.61 1.81 10.37
N MET A 209 10.33 1.65 10.73
CA MET A 209 9.85 0.74 11.79
C MET A 209 10.56 0.87 13.14
N ILE A 210 10.97 2.09 13.52
CA ILE A 210 11.78 2.32 14.74
C ILE A 210 11.08 1.79 16.01
N ASN A 211 9.75 1.88 16.10
CA ASN A 211 8.95 1.48 17.24
C ASN A 211 8.32 0.08 17.11
N ASN A 212 8.66 -0.67 16.07
CA ASN A 212 8.13 -2.04 15.91
C ASN A 212 8.58 -2.89 17.12
N THR A 213 7.63 -3.39 17.89
CA THR A 213 7.95 -4.28 19.01
C THR A 213 7.82 -5.74 18.60
N SER A 214 6.59 -6.26 18.47
CA SER A 214 6.35 -7.66 18.14
C SER A 214 5.76 -7.90 16.74
N GLY A 215 5.51 -6.83 15.96
CA GLY A 215 4.99 -6.94 14.60
C GLY A 215 5.89 -7.78 13.69
N THR A 216 5.29 -8.62 12.85
CA THR A 216 5.97 -9.57 11.97
C THR A 216 5.53 -9.41 10.51
N TYR A 217 6.38 -9.85 9.57
CA TYR A 217 6.09 -9.83 8.14
C TYR A 217 5.79 -8.42 7.58
N ASN A 218 6.42 -7.38 8.15
CA ASN A 218 6.27 -6.02 7.69
C ASN A 218 7.42 -5.61 6.76
N THR A 219 7.11 -4.83 5.73
CA THR A 219 8.08 -4.21 4.84
C THR A 219 7.95 -2.69 4.93
N GLY A 220 8.97 -2.00 5.42
CA GLY A 220 9.04 -0.54 5.48
C GLY A 220 10.25 -0.03 4.70
N ILE A 221 10.03 0.62 3.57
CA ILE A 221 11.09 1.18 2.72
C ILE A 221 10.85 2.67 2.54
N GLY A 222 11.70 3.47 3.15
CA GLY A 222 11.62 4.93 3.15
C GLY A 222 11.85 5.50 4.54
N ARG A 223 12.20 6.80 4.60
CA ARG A 223 12.30 7.50 5.88
C ARG A 223 10.94 7.48 6.58
N SER A 224 10.94 7.07 7.86
CA SER A 224 9.74 7.00 8.71
C SER A 224 8.61 6.10 8.17
N ALA A 225 8.89 5.16 7.27
CA ALA A 225 7.92 4.16 6.84
C ALA A 225 7.60 3.24 8.02
N LEU A 226 6.28 3.06 8.36
CA LEU A 226 5.81 2.29 9.51
C LEU A 226 6.46 2.70 10.85
N GLU A 227 6.76 3.98 11.03
CA GLU A 227 7.54 4.47 12.18
C GLU A 227 6.93 4.07 13.51
N GLN A 228 5.62 4.23 13.68
CA GLN A 228 4.90 3.95 14.93
C GLN A 228 4.31 2.53 15.02
N ASN A 229 4.63 1.66 14.06
CA ASN A 229 4.13 0.28 14.10
C ASN A 229 4.60 -0.39 15.40
N THR A 230 3.68 -0.98 16.16
CA THR A 230 4.03 -1.69 17.39
C THR A 230 3.86 -3.20 17.24
N THR A 231 2.64 -3.66 17.01
CA THR A 231 2.29 -5.09 16.99
C THR A 231 1.65 -5.54 15.69
N ALA A 232 1.37 -4.61 14.76
CA ALA A 232 0.71 -4.92 13.51
C ALA A 232 1.60 -5.77 12.59
N ASN A 233 0.95 -6.66 11.84
CA ASN A 233 1.60 -7.62 10.95
C ASN A 233 1.19 -7.43 9.49
N ASN A 234 2.01 -7.96 8.58
CA ASN A 234 1.68 -8.06 7.16
C ASN A 234 1.44 -6.69 6.48
N ASN A 235 2.12 -5.63 6.92
CA ASN A 235 2.03 -4.31 6.30
C ASN A 235 3.17 -4.11 5.29
N THR A 236 2.86 -3.46 4.18
CA THR A 236 3.84 -2.99 3.19
C THR A 236 3.76 -1.48 3.08
N ALA A 237 4.85 -0.79 3.41
CA ALA A 237 4.97 0.66 3.31
C ALA A 237 6.20 1.03 2.50
N VAL A 238 6.01 1.66 1.35
CA VAL A 238 7.08 2.11 0.45
C VAL A 238 6.92 3.57 0.12
N GLY A 239 7.80 4.40 0.65
CA GLY A 239 7.78 5.85 0.46
C GLY A 239 8.07 6.62 1.74
N TYR A 240 8.40 7.91 1.61
CA TYR A 240 8.53 8.80 2.74
C TYR A 240 7.21 8.89 3.52
N GLY A 241 7.23 8.57 4.79
CA GLY A 241 6.06 8.68 5.66
C GLY A 241 4.89 7.74 5.33
N ALA A 242 5.10 6.68 4.55
CA ALA A 242 4.05 5.69 4.30
C ALA A 242 3.71 4.93 5.60
N LEU A 243 2.42 4.87 5.96
CA LEU A 243 1.92 4.23 7.21
C LEU A 243 2.63 4.70 8.49
N THR A 244 3.02 5.96 8.57
CA THR A 244 3.81 6.47 9.70
C THR A 244 3.15 6.23 11.05
N LEU A 245 1.87 6.55 11.20
CA LEU A 245 1.16 6.47 12.48
C LEU A 245 0.45 5.13 12.73
N ASN A 246 0.65 4.15 11.86
CA ASN A 246 0.06 2.82 12.06
C ASN A 246 0.60 2.18 13.35
N THR A 247 -0.29 1.81 14.26
CA THR A 247 0.10 1.16 15.52
C THR A 247 -0.20 -0.34 15.50
N THR A 248 -1.47 -0.69 15.32
CA THR A 248 -1.96 -2.08 15.41
C THR A 248 -2.75 -2.54 14.18
N GLY A 249 -2.96 -1.67 13.17
CA GLY A 249 -3.68 -2.02 11.93
C GLY A 249 -2.88 -2.97 11.04
N PRO A 250 -3.30 -4.22 10.82
CA PRO A 250 -2.59 -5.18 9.98
C PRO A 250 -3.02 -5.12 8.51
N GLN A 251 -2.25 -5.79 7.65
CA GLN A 251 -2.62 -6.09 6.26
C GLN A 251 -2.86 -4.84 5.39
N ASN A 252 -2.15 -3.75 5.65
CA ASN A 252 -2.22 -2.55 4.84
C ASN A 252 -1.08 -2.49 3.82
N THR A 253 -1.37 -1.97 2.63
CA THR A 253 -0.39 -1.67 1.58
C THR A 253 -0.39 -0.17 1.30
N ALA A 254 0.72 0.50 1.54
CA ALA A 254 0.92 1.91 1.27
C ALA A 254 2.14 2.12 0.37
N VAL A 255 1.94 2.62 -0.82
CA VAL A 255 3.02 2.89 -1.78
C VAL A 255 2.91 4.32 -2.27
N GLY A 256 3.83 5.17 -1.86
CA GLY A 256 3.86 6.59 -2.19
C GLY A 256 4.18 7.47 -0.98
N MET A 257 4.55 8.73 -1.24
CA MET A 257 4.79 9.70 -0.19
C MET A 257 3.50 9.93 0.61
N GLU A 258 3.56 9.73 1.93
CA GLU A 258 2.45 9.92 2.89
C GLU A 258 1.19 9.09 2.58
N ALA A 259 1.30 7.99 1.82
CA ALA A 259 0.18 7.07 1.66
C ALA A 259 -0.19 6.45 3.02
N LEU A 260 -1.49 6.46 3.39
CA LEU A 260 -2.01 5.96 4.68
C LEU A 260 -1.29 6.54 5.92
N TYR A 261 -0.80 7.78 5.83
CA TYR A 261 0.04 8.38 6.86
C TYR A 261 -0.58 8.34 8.27
N ASN A 262 -1.85 8.73 8.41
CA ASN A 262 -2.56 8.82 9.69
C ASN A 262 -3.25 7.51 10.12
N ASN A 263 -3.13 6.43 9.36
CA ASN A 263 -3.74 5.16 9.72
C ASN A 263 -3.25 4.71 11.10
N THR A 264 -4.14 4.40 12.01
CA THR A 264 -3.79 3.93 13.37
C THR A 264 -4.10 2.46 13.56
N THR A 265 -5.36 2.09 13.40
CA THR A 265 -5.87 0.71 13.60
C THR A 265 -6.60 0.14 12.40
N GLY A 266 -6.87 0.97 11.36
CA GLY A 266 -7.51 0.52 10.12
C GLY A 266 -6.73 -0.62 9.45
N GLN A 267 -7.44 -1.61 8.94
CA GLN A 267 -6.87 -2.83 8.36
C GLN A 267 -7.32 -3.08 6.92
N ASN A 268 -6.57 -3.91 6.20
CA ASN A 268 -6.91 -4.31 4.84
C ASN A 268 -7.02 -3.15 3.84
N ASN A 269 -6.36 -2.03 4.08
CA ASN A 269 -6.37 -0.88 3.19
C ASN A 269 -5.24 -0.95 2.16
N THR A 270 -5.52 -0.52 0.94
CA THR A 270 -4.54 -0.34 -0.13
C THR A 270 -4.51 1.12 -0.54
N GLY A 271 -3.39 1.81 -0.29
CA GLY A 271 -3.14 3.19 -0.70
C GLY A 271 -1.93 3.26 -1.64
N VAL A 272 -2.15 3.53 -2.91
CA VAL A 272 -1.08 3.66 -3.92
C VAL A 272 -1.14 5.02 -4.59
N GLY A 273 -0.17 5.85 -4.29
CA GLY A 273 -0.08 7.21 -4.80
C GLY A 273 0.29 8.21 -3.69
N ARG A 274 0.71 9.42 -4.10
CA ARG A 274 0.97 10.50 -3.14
C ARG A 274 -0.29 10.82 -2.34
N SER A 275 -0.19 10.80 -1.01
CA SER A 275 -1.26 11.12 -0.08
C SER A 275 -2.56 10.34 -0.30
N ALA A 276 -2.49 9.13 -0.90
CA ALA A 276 -3.64 8.24 -1.00
C ALA A 276 -4.05 7.78 0.41
N LEU A 277 -5.34 7.95 0.79
CA LEU A 277 -5.86 7.65 2.14
C LEU A 277 -5.09 8.33 3.29
N VAL A 278 -4.55 9.52 3.06
CA VAL A 278 -3.64 10.16 4.04
C VAL A 278 -4.29 10.41 5.39
N ALA A 279 -5.57 10.75 5.45
CA ALA A 279 -6.31 11.04 6.67
C ALA A 279 -6.96 9.81 7.34
N ASN A 280 -6.89 8.62 6.71
CA ASN A 280 -7.52 7.41 7.26
C ASN A 280 -6.99 7.12 8.67
N THR A 281 -7.89 6.88 9.61
CA THR A 281 -7.53 6.51 10.99
C THR A 281 -7.92 5.08 11.32
N THR A 282 -9.20 4.76 11.21
CA THR A 282 -9.76 3.45 11.55
C THR A 282 -10.52 2.79 10.41
N GLY A 283 -10.72 3.50 9.28
CA GLY A 283 -11.42 2.95 8.11
C GLY A 283 -10.74 1.68 7.57
N GLU A 284 -11.55 0.71 7.16
CA GLU A 284 -11.10 -0.63 6.78
C GLU A 284 -11.45 -0.99 5.33
N ALA A 285 -10.70 -1.91 4.75
CA ALA A 285 -10.96 -2.50 3.45
C ALA A 285 -11.15 -1.48 2.31
N ASN A 286 -10.46 -0.35 2.35
CA ASN A 286 -10.46 0.66 1.32
C ASN A 286 -9.36 0.43 0.27
N THR A 287 -9.68 0.63 -1.00
CA THR A 287 -8.71 0.62 -2.11
C THR A 287 -8.62 2.01 -2.74
N SER A 288 -7.45 2.62 -2.67
CA SER A 288 -7.17 3.96 -3.17
C SER A 288 -5.96 3.94 -4.10
N VAL A 289 -6.15 4.21 -5.38
CA VAL A 289 -5.08 4.21 -6.38
C VAL A 289 -5.08 5.52 -7.18
N GLY A 290 -4.08 6.34 -6.93
CA GLY A 290 -3.92 7.67 -7.55
C GLY A 290 -3.51 8.72 -6.52
N ALA A 291 -3.00 9.86 -6.98
CA ALA A 291 -2.66 10.96 -6.09
C ALA A 291 -3.93 11.61 -5.52
N TYR A 292 -3.93 11.85 -4.19
CA TYR A 292 -5.03 12.51 -3.47
C TYR A 292 -6.37 11.78 -3.65
N THR A 293 -6.37 10.45 -3.68
CA THR A 293 -7.59 9.63 -3.68
C THR A 293 -7.96 9.29 -2.24
N LEU A 294 -9.26 9.40 -1.90
CA LEU A 294 -9.76 9.15 -0.54
C LEU A 294 -8.94 9.87 0.55
N ASP A 295 -8.38 11.02 0.23
CA ASP A 295 -7.39 11.67 1.11
C ASP A 295 -8.00 12.26 2.39
N ALA A 296 -9.31 12.57 2.40
CA ALA A 296 -10.03 13.01 3.60
C ALA A 296 -10.69 11.87 4.39
N ASN A 297 -10.66 10.62 3.91
CA ASN A 297 -11.34 9.50 4.61
C ASN A 297 -10.75 9.29 6.00
N THR A 298 -11.61 9.24 7.01
CA THR A 298 -11.21 8.99 8.39
C THR A 298 -11.65 7.61 8.88
N THR A 299 -12.92 7.28 8.72
CA THR A 299 -13.54 6.07 9.26
C THR A 299 -14.38 5.29 8.24
N GLY A 300 -14.54 5.82 7.02
CA GLY A 300 -15.33 5.15 5.98
C GLY A 300 -14.69 3.83 5.52
N ASP A 301 -15.53 2.82 5.27
CA ASP A 301 -15.13 1.47 4.95
C ASP A 301 -15.52 1.04 3.53
N TYR A 302 -14.86 0.03 3.01
CA TYR A 302 -15.21 -0.67 1.77
C TYR A 302 -15.27 0.23 0.52
N ASN A 303 -14.54 1.34 0.49
CA ASN A 303 -14.51 2.22 -0.67
C ASN A 303 -13.41 1.80 -1.67
N THR A 304 -13.74 1.89 -2.95
CA THR A 304 -12.78 1.73 -4.05
C THR A 304 -12.67 3.04 -4.82
N ALA A 305 -11.51 3.68 -4.78
CA ALA A 305 -11.24 4.92 -5.49
C ALA A 305 -10.00 4.79 -6.39
N ILE A 306 -10.19 4.92 -7.70
CA ILE A 306 -9.13 4.78 -8.70
C ILE A 306 -9.14 6.00 -9.62
N GLY A 307 -8.08 6.79 -9.59
CA GLY A 307 -7.93 8.01 -10.38
C GLY A 307 -7.65 9.24 -9.51
N GLN A 308 -6.91 10.19 -10.04
CA GLN A 308 -6.57 11.40 -9.30
C GLN A 308 -7.83 12.11 -8.78
N GLY A 309 -7.88 12.38 -7.49
CA GLY A 309 -8.97 13.12 -6.86
C GLY A 309 -10.31 12.38 -6.82
N ALA A 310 -10.35 11.06 -6.97
CA ALA A 310 -11.55 10.28 -6.75
C ALA A 310 -11.86 10.19 -5.25
N LEU A 311 -13.13 10.42 -4.85
CA LEU A 311 -13.60 10.40 -3.44
C LEU A 311 -12.77 11.28 -2.50
N THR A 312 -12.28 12.43 -2.97
CA THR A 312 -11.34 13.28 -2.20
C THR A 312 -11.93 13.78 -0.88
N VAL A 313 -13.20 14.16 -0.83
CA VAL A 313 -13.83 14.80 0.35
C VAL A 313 -14.56 13.80 1.26
N ALA A 314 -14.61 12.52 0.88
CA ALA A 314 -15.29 11.48 1.67
C ALA A 314 -14.62 11.32 3.04
N THR A 315 -15.38 11.54 4.12
CA THR A 315 -14.88 11.41 5.49
C THR A 315 -15.32 10.12 6.16
N THR A 316 -16.61 9.79 6.04
CA THR A 316 -17.24 8.63 6.69
C THR A 316 -18.12 7.84 5.72
N ALA A 317 -18.05 8.14 4.43
CA ALA A 317 -18.83 7.46 3.40
C ALA A 317 -18.37 6.01 3.21
N ASP A 318 -19.32 5.08 3.06
CA ASP A 318 -19.02 3.66 2.94
C ASP A 318 -19.43 3.08 1.58
N SER A 319 -18.78 2.01 1.18
CA SER A 319 -19.21 1.15 0.07
C SER A 319 -19.35 1.87 -1.27
N ASN A 320 -18.53 2.87 -1.54
CA ASN A 320 -18.52 3.58 -2.81
C ASN A 320 -17.47 3.03 -3.78
N THR A 321 -17.80 2.99 -5.06
CA THR A 321 -16.86 2.68 -6.15
C THR A 321 -16.71 3.91 -7.05
N ALA A 322 -15.53 4.50 -7.06
CA ALA A 322 -15.19 5.67 -7.85
C ALA A 322 -14.00 5.35 -8.78
N VAL A 323 -14.24 5.25 -10.08
CA VAL A 323 -13.21 4.96 -11.07
C VAL A 323 -13.18 6.06 -12.13
N GLY A 324 -12.16 6.86 -12.10
CA GLY A 324 -11.98 7.99 -13.00
C GLY A 324 -11.51 9.24 -12.25
N ARG A 325 -10.90 10.19 -12.99
CA ARG A 325 -10.49 11.47 -12.41
C ARG A 325 -11.71 12.19 -11.82
N ALA A 326 -11.60 12.60 -10.55
CA ALA A 326 -12.62 13.36 -9.83
C ALA A 326 -14.03 12.72 -9.82
N SER A 327 -14.13 11.39 -9.94
CA SER A 327 -15.39 10.68 -9.70
C SER A 327 -15.75 10.73 -8.22
N LEU A 328 -17.03 10.97 -7.87
CA LEU A 328 -17.53 11.14 -6.49
C LEU A 328 -16.72 12.17 -5.67
N HIS A 329 -16.17 13.19 -6.33
CA HIS A 329 -15.19 14.10 -5.74
C HIS A 329 -15.66 14.79 -4.45
N LEU A 330 -16.88 15.34 -4.43
CA LEU A 330 -17.44 16.08 -3.30
C LEU A 330 -18.29 15.23 -2.35
N THR A 331 -18.31 13.91 -2.51
CA THR A 331 -19.06 13.03 -1.61
C THR A 331 -18.51 13.14 -0.19
N THR A 332 -19.37 13.44 0.77
CA THR A 332 -19.02 13.52 2.19
C THR A 332 -19.44 12.27 2.96
N THR A 333 -20.74 11.95 2.94
CA THR A 333 -21.34 10.84 3.67
C THR A 333 -22.22 9.93 2.79
N GLY A 334 -22.38 10.27 1.50
CA GLY A 334 -23.16 9.45 0.55
C GLY A 334 -22.56 8.05 0.40
N ALA A 335 -23.37 7.01 0.51
CA ALA A 335 -22.91 5.63 0.50
C ALA A 335 -23.51 4.80 -0.65
N ASN A 336 -22.87 3.66 -0.95
CA ASN A 336 -23.35 2.71 -1.96
C ASN A 336 -23.46 3.29 -3.39
N ASN A 337 -22.63 4.25 -3.74
CA ASN A 337 -22.59 4.81 -5.08
C ASN A 337 -21.55 4.10 -5.95
N THR A 338 -21.87 3.92 -7.22
CA THR A 338 -20.91 3.46 -8.24
C THR A 338 -20.76 4.54 -9.32
N ALA A 339 -19.58 5.12 -9.43
CA ALA A 339 -19.25 6.14 -10.42
C ALA A 339 -18.05 5.70 -11.26
N VAL A 340 -18.25 5.49 -12.54
CA VAL A 340 -17.22 5.08 -13.50
C VAL A 340 -17.16 6.07 -14.64
N GLY A 341 -16.14 6.88 -14.67
CA GLY A 341 -15.94 7.92 -15.69
C GLY A 341 -15.37 9.19 -15.09
N LYS A 342 -14.75 10.02 -15.93
CA LYS A 342 -14.30 11.35 -15.53
C LYS A 342 -15.48 12.20 -15.05
N ASP A 343 -15.35 12.81 -13.86
CA ASP A 343 -16.36 13.67 -13.24
C ASP A 343 -17.76 13.02 -13.11
N ALA A 344 -17.85 11.68 -13.05
CA ALA A 344 -19.11 10.99 -12.75
C ALA A 344 -19.47 11.21 -11.26
N LEU A 345 -20.73 11.63 -10.97
CA LEU A 345 -21.20 11.96 -9.60
C LEU A 345 -20.30 12.97 -8.88
N ASN A 346 -19.70 13.90 -9.60
CA ASN A 346 -18.66 14.80 -9.06
C ASN A 346 -19.17 15.66 -7.90
N GLN A 347 -20.38 16.25 -8.00
CA GLN A 347 -20.96 17.17 -7.03
C GLN A 347 -21.75 16.44 -5.90
N ASN A 348 -21.79 15.10 -5.92
CA ASN A 348 -22.56 14.35 -4.92
C ASN A 348 -22.02 14.65 -3.51
N THR A 349 -22.91 14.96 -2.58
CA THR A 349 -22.55 15.18 -1.17
C THR A 349 -23.05 14.06 -0.27
N THR A 350 -24.37 13.86 -0.23
CA THR A 350 -25.03 12.89 0.66
C THR A 350 -25.91 11.88 -0.08
N GLY A 351 -26.08 12.03 -1.41
CA GLY A 351 -26.85 11.10 -2.23
C GLY A 351 -26.29 9.69 -2.17
N GLY A 352 -27.16 8.68 -2.12
CA GLY A 352 -26.76 7.27 -2.01
C GLY A 352 -27.43 6.36 -3.03
N ASN A 353 -26.85 5.16 -3.21
CA ASN A 353 -27.39 4.12 -4.10
C ASN A 353 -27.50 4.54 -5.58
N ASN A 354 -26.61 5.39 -6.07
CA ASN A 354 -26.57 5.81 -7.46
C ASN A 354 -25.59 4.97 -8.29
N LEU A 355 -25.94 4.70 -9.54
CA LEU A 355 -25.07 4.14 -10.57
C LEU A 355 -24.83 5.18 -11.67
N ALA A 356 -23.62 5.65 -11.83
CA ALA A 356 -23.20 6.58 -12.87
C ALA A 356 -22.04 5.99 -13.69
N VAL A 357 -22.29 5.65 -14.93
CA VAL A 357 -21.29 5.10 -15.87
C VAL A 357 -21.22 5.97 -17.12
N GLY A 358 -20.14 6.69 -17.25
CA GLY A 358 -19.89 7.62 -18.36
C GLY A 358 -19.30 8.94 -17.86
N ALA A 359 -18.55 9.65 -18.69
CA ALA A 359 -18.06 10.97 -18.34
C ALA A 359 -19.24 11.92 -18.07
N PHE A 360 -19.18 12.67 -16.96
CA PHE A 360 -20.22 13.62 -16.51
C PHE A 360 -21.59 13.01 -16.26
N ALA A 361 -21.70 11.69 -16.08
CA ALA A 361 -22.96 11.06 -15.68
C ALA A 361 -23.30 11.47 -14.23
N LEU A 362 -24.54 11.98 -14.00
CA LEU A 362 -24.99 12.50 -12.69
C LEU A 362 -24.04 13.55 -12.08
N ASP A 363 -23.37 14.35 -12.90
CA ASP A 363 -22.31 15.27 -12.44
C ASP A 363 -22.80 16.27 -11.38
N ALA A 364 -23.97 16.89 -11.59
CA ALA A 364 -24.54 17.90 -10.68
C ALA A 364 -25.35 17.32 -9.50
N ALA A 365 -25.44 15.99 -9.37
CA ALA A 365 -26.20 15.36 -8.29
C ALA A 365 -25.59 15.77 -6.93
N THR A 366 -26.39 16.37 -6.07
CA THR A 366 -25.96 16.75 -4.71
C THR A 366 -26.49 15.81 -3.65
N THR A 367 -27.81 15.62 -3.59
CA THR A 367 -28.50 14.75 -2.65
C THR A 367 -29.33 13.67 -3.36
N ALA A 368 -29.33 13.68 -4.70
CA ALA A 368 -30.04 12.73 -5.54
C ALA A 368 -29.68 11.28 -5.18
N SER A 369 -30.68 10.42 -5.10
CA SER A 369 -30.48 9.02 -4.67
C SER A 369 -31.21 8.03 -5.59
N GLN A 370 -30.69 6.79 -5.61
CA GLN A 370 -31.34 5.67 -6.31
C GLN A 370 -31.51 5.90 -7.83
N ASN A 371 -30.59 6.63 -8.45
CA ASN A 371 -30.59 6.88 -9.89
C ASN A 371 -29.63 5.94 -10.63
N THR A 372 -29.99 5.59 -11.86
CA THR A 372 -29.14 4.87 -12.80
C THR A 372 -28.87 5.74 -14.03
N ALA A 373 -27.63 6.15 -14.23
CA ALA A 373 -27.17 6.91 -15.38
C ALA A 373 -26.08 6.15 -16.13
N CYS A 374 -26.34 5.71 -17.34
CA CYS A 374 -25.39 4.98 -18.17
C CYS A 374 -25.22 5.65 -19.54
N GLY A 375 -24.18 6.41 -19.71
CA GLY A 375 -23.87 7.17 -20.91
C GLY A 375 -23.19 8.50 -20.59
N THR A 376 -22.41 9.03 -21.53
CA THR A 376 -21.81 10.36 -21.38
C THR A 376 -22.91 11.39 -21.19
N SER A 377 -22.80 12.18 -20.13
CA SER A 377 -23.77 13.22 -19.76
C SER A 377 -25.22 12.72 -19.57
N ALA A 378 -25.41 11.48 -19.17
CA ALA A 378 -26.71 11.00 -18.72
C ALA A 378 -27.03 11.61 -17.35
N LEU A 379 -28.25 12.17 -17.17
CA LEU A 379 -28.72 12.84 -15.94
C LEU A 379 -27.74 13.89 -15.37
N THR A 380 -26.97 14.57 -16.23
CA THR A 380 -25.89 15.48 -15.77
C THR A 380 -26.40 16.54 -14.79
N ASN A 381 -27.54 17.16 -15.04
CA ASN A 381 -28.09 18.25 -14.21
C ASN A 381 -29.11 17.78 -13.15
N CYS A 382 -29.16 16.49 -12.85
CA CYS A 382 -30.05 15.98 -11.81
C CYS A 382 -29.48 16.34 -10.43
N THR A 383 -30.04 17.33 -9.77
CA THR A 383 -29.55 17.82 -8.46
C THR A 383 -30.10 17.01 -7.29
N THR A 384 -31.44 16.86 -7.24
CA THR A 384 -32.15 16.20 -6.14
C THR A 384 -33.15 15.12 -6.59
N GLY A 385 -33.31 14.94 -7.92
CA GLY A 385 -34.23 13.92 -8.47
C GLY A 385 -33.84 12.50 -8.06
N GLU A 386 -34.83 11.66 -7.79
CA GLU A 386 -34.65 10.30 -7.31
C GLU A 386 -35.31 9.26 -8.22
N TYR A 387 -34.86 8.00 -8.14
CA TYR A 387 -35.43 6.86 -8.86
C TYR A 387 -35.47 7.01 -10.38
N ASN A 388 -34.59 7.81 -10.98
CA ASN A 388 -34.50 7.96 -12.42
C ASN A 388 -33.57 6.91 -13.06
N THR A 389 -33.96 6.41 -14.24
CA THR A 389 -33.11 5.55 -15.08
C THR A 389 -32.88 6.24 -16.41
N ALA A 390 -31.61 6.53 -16.74
CA ALA A 390 -31.20 7.12 -18.01
C ALA A 390 -30.10 6.32 -18.66
N VAL A 391 -30.34 5.84 -19.88
CA VAL A 391 -29.36 5.08 -20.65
C VAL A 391 -29.19 5.69 -22.04
N GLY A 392 -28.02 6.23 -22.32
CA GLY A 392 -27.71 6.86 -23.59
C GLY A 392 -27.03 8.21 -23.44
N TRP A 393 -26.39 8.68 -24.49
CA TRP A 393 -25.76 9.99 -24.55
C TRP A 393 -26.79 11.11 -24.38
N TYR A 394 -26.59 12.02 -23.42
CA TYR A 394 -27.51 13.10 -23.05
C TYR A 394 -28.94 12.63 -22.71
N SER A 395 -29.13 11.38 -22.28
CA SER A 395 -30.42 10.89 -21.81
C SER A 395 -30.76 11.54 -20.46
N GLY A 396 -31.95 12.16 -20.35
CA GLY A 396 -32.38 12.86 -19.14
C GLY A 396 -31.51 14.04 -18.72
N PHE A 397 -30.78 14.69 -19.65
CA PHE A 397 -29.71 15.64 -19.38
C PHE A 397 -30.07 16.77 -18.40
N THR A 398 -31.25 17.39 -18.52
CA THR A 398 -31.71 18.48 -17.65
C THR A 398 -32.76 18.01 -16.62
N THR A 399 -32.87 16.72 -16.33
CA THR A 399 -33.73 16.24 -15.24
C THR A 399 -33.15 16.74 -13.92
N ASP A 400 -33.71 17.82 -13.38
CA ASP A 400 -33.19 18.46 -12.17
C ASP A 400 -33.79 17.86 -10.89
N VAL A 401 -35.09 18.07 -10.68
CA VAL A 401 -35.84 17.55 -9.53
C VAL A 401 -36.86 16.48 -9.93
N GLY A 402 -36.95 16.17 -11.22
CA GLY A 402 -37.85 15.11 -11.73
C GLY A 402 -37.48 13.74 -11.14
N TYR A 403 -38.51 12.90 -10.91
CA TYR A 403 -38.32 11.61 -10.25
C TYR A 403 -39.08 10.47 -10.94
N GLU A 404 -38.68 9.24 -10.68
CA GLU A 404 -39.31 8.04 -11.22
C GLU A 404 -39.42 8.04 -12.77
N ASN A 405 -38.47 8.62 -13.49
CA ASN A 405 -38.45 8.64 -14.95
C ASN A 405 -37.58 7.52 -15.51
N VAL A 406 -37.96 6.98 -16.66
CA VAL A 406 -37.17 6.04 -17.46
C VAL A 406 -36.89 6.66 -18.82
N SER A 407 -35.60 6.87 -19.16
CA SER A 407 -35.16 7.40 -20.44
C SER A 407 -34.07 6.50 -21.06
N MET A 408 -34.33 5.98 -22.25
CA MET A 408 -33.36 5.11 -22.98
C MET A 408 -33.24 5.53 -24.43
N GLY A 409 -32.07 6.00 -24.81
CA GLY A 409 -31.74 6.50 -26.14
C GLY A 409 -31.05 7.86 -26.09
N GLY A 410 -30.28 8.20 -27.14
CA GLY A 410 -29.65 9.53 -27.21
C GLY A 410 -30.68 10.64 -27.19
N TRP A 411 -30.49 11.66 -26.35
CA TRP A 411 -31.41 12.80 -26.13
C TRP A 411 -32.84 12.42 -25.74
N SER A 412 -33.08 11.20 -25.27
CA SER A 412 -34.39 10.88 -24.69
C SER A 412 -34.57 11.67 -23.38
N LEU A 413 -35.75 12.27 -23.20
CA LEU A 413 -36.13 13.07 -22.03
C LEU A 413 -35.10 14.19 -21.70
N GLU A 414 -34.41 14.73 -22.72
CA GLU A 414 -33.26 15.66 -22.54
C GLU A 414 -33.60 16.88 -21.69
N SER A 415 -34.76 17.51 -21.92
CA SER A 415 -35.16 18.79 -21.31
C SER A 415 -36.20 18.64 -20.20
N ASN A 416 -36.29 17.50 -19.55
CA ASN A 416 -37.20 17.30 -18.42
C ASN A 416 -36.61 17.95 -17.16
N THR A 417 -37.25 19.00 -16.64
CA THR A 417 -36.77 19.65 -15.40
C THR A 417 -37.44 19.11 -14.16
N THR A 418 -38.80 19.06 -14.18
CA THR A 418 -39.63 18.73 -13.02
C THR A 418 -40.60 17.58 -13.29
N GLY A 419 -40.70 17.08 -14.53
CA GLY A 419 -41.59 16.00 -14.90
C GLY A 419 -41.22 14.68 -14.20
N TYR A 420 -42.23 13.89 -13.89
CA TYR A 420 -42.07 12.64 -13.15
C TYR A 420 -42.89 11.49 -13.75
N ARG A 421 -42.46 10.26 -13.47
CA ARG A 421 -43.12 9.02 -13.96
C ARG A 421 -43.25 8.95 -15.47
N ASN A 422 -42.32 9.53 -16.22
CA ASN A 422 -42.31 9.45 -17.66
C ASN A 422 -41.46 8.25 -18.14
N VAL A 423 -41.88 7.64 -19.25
CA VAL A 423 -41.16 6.60 -19.96
C VAL A 423 -40.83 7.12 -21.36
N ALA A 424 -39.54 7.27 -21.69
CA ALA A 424 -39.05 7.74 -22.99
C ALA A 424 -38.04 6.73 -23.58
N LEU A 425 -38.47 5.90 -24.51
CA LEU A 425 -37.65 4.87 -25.15
C LEU A 425 -37.45 5.17 -26.66
N GLY A 426 -36.29 5.56 -27.03
CA GLY A 426 -35.90 5.87 -28.41
C GLY A 426 -35.13 7.17 -28.54
N TYR A 427 -34.40 7.33 -29.65
CA TYR A 427 -33.67 8.54 -29.95
C TYR A 427 -34.61 9.76 -30.02
N GLU A 428 -34.32 10.83 -29.25
CA GLU A 428 -35.16 12.02 -29.10
C GLU A 428 -36.61 11.74 -28.65
N ALA A 429 -36.91 10.61 -28.01
CA ALA A 429 -38.23 10.37 -27.43
C ALA A 429 -38.45 11.32 -26.26
N LEU A 430 -39.62 12.00 -26.21
CA LEU A 430 -40.02 13.02 -25.19
C LEU A 430 -38.87 14.04 -24.93
N ARG A 431 -38.17 14.42 -25.96
CA ARG A 431 -36.92 15.22 -25.85
C ARG A 431 -37.12 16.51 -25.05
N TYR A 432 -38.17 17.24 -25.30
CA TYR A 432 -38.48 18.54 -24.67
C TYR A 432 -39.57 18.48 -23.62
N GLY A 433 -39.73 17.34 -22.97
CA GLY A 433 -40.71 17.13 -21.89
C GLY A 433 -40.34 17.86 -20.62
N ASN A 434 -40.65 19.15 -20.52
CA ASN A 434 -40.22 20.01 -19.43
C ASN A 434 -40.82 19.68 -18.06
N SER A 435 -42.14 19.66 -17.93
CA SER A 435 -42.87 19.40 -16.67
C SER A 435 -44.00 18.40 -16.79
N GLY A 436 -44.21 17.80 -17.97
CA GLY A 436 -45.19 16.76 -18.19
C GLY A 436 -44.93 15.53 -17.32
N TYR A 437 -45.97 14.85 -16.89
CA TYR A 437 -45.83 13.68 -16.02
C TYR A 437 -46.67 12.49 -16.53
N GLN A 438 -46.27 11.28 -16.11
CA GLN A 438 -46.96 10.04 -16.47
C GLN A 438 -47.15 9.83 -18.00
N ASN A 439 -46.20 10.32 -18.80
CA ASN A 439 -46.23 10.13 -20.25
C ASN A 439 -45.39 8.90 -20.65
N THR A 440 -45.87 8.17 -21.64
CA THR A 440 -45.15 7.04 -22.27
C THR A 440 -44.87 7.36 -23.73
N ALA A 441 -43.58 7.54 -24.10
CA ALA A 441 -43.14 7.82 -25.44
C ALA A 441 -42.15 6.73 -25.91
N ILE A 442 -42.59 5.88 -26.82
CA ILE A 442 -41.77 4.77 -27.34
C ILE A 442 -41.62 4.88 -28.86
N GLY A 443 -40.43 5.09 -29.32
CA GLY A 443 -40.06 5.21 -30.74
C GLY A 443 -39.23 6.43 -31.05
N TRP A 444 -38.58 6.44 -32.22
CA TRP A 444 -37.80 7.57 -32.71
C TRP A 444 -38.69 8.83 -32.78
N ARG A 445 -38.25 9.90 -32.08
CA ARG A 445 -38.95 11.20 -32.02
C ARG A 445 -40.41 11.13 -31.56
N SER A 446 -40.83 10.10 -30.81
CA SER A 446 -42.14 10.05 -30.18
C SER A 446 -42.28 11.18 -29.16
N MET A 447 -43.35 11.99 -29.21
CA MET A 447 -43.62 13.16 -28.34
C MET A 447 -42.42 14.15 -28.29
N ARG A 448 -41.75 14.40 -29.42
CA ARG A 448 -40.48 15.13 -29.44
C ARG A 448 -40.63 16.65 -29.25
N SER A 449 -41.73 17.25 -29.68
CA SER A 449 -41.80 18.68 -29.94
C SER A 449 -42.17 19.51 -28.73
N GLY A 450 -41.59 20.72 -28.65
CA GLY A 450 -41.99 21.81 -27.78
C GLY A 450 -41.87 21.52 -26.28
N THR A 451 -42.16 22.50 -25.44
CA THR A 451 -42.21 22.32 -23.98
C THR A 451 -43.45 21.47 -23.63
N THR A 452 -43.29 20.13 -23.56
CA THR A 452 -44.40 19.24 -23.21
C THR A 452 -44.75 19.43 -21.73
N THR A 453 -45.89 20.04 -21.47
CA THR A 453 -46.47 20.15 -20.11
C THR A 453 -47.69 19.24 -19.93
N GLY A 454 -48.13 18.59 -21.02
CA GLY A 454 -49.23 17.63 -21.01
C GLY A 454 -48.89 16.36 -20.22
N ALA A 455 -49.92 15.72 -19.68
CA ALA A 455 -49.75 14.55 -18.82
C ALA A 455 -50.57 13.34 -19.31
N GLU A 456 -50.16 12.16 -18.83
CA GLU A 456 -50.90 10.90 -19.05
C GLU A 456 -51.13 10.57 -20.53
N ASN A 457 -50.16 10.87 -21.40
CA ASN A 457 -50.20 10.53 -22.82
C ASN A 457 -49.45 9.24 -23.10
N ALA A 458 -49.94 8.43 -24.05
CA ALA A 458 -49.31 7.21 -24.53
C ALA A 458 -49.01 7.32 -26.04
N ALA A 459 -47.74 7.35 -26.42
CA ALA A 459 -47.27 7.46 -27.79
C ALA A 459 -46.33 6.29 -28.15
N ILE A 460 -46.79 5.39 -29.01
CA ILE A 460 -46.04 4.20 -29.41
C ILE A 460 -45.87 4.17 -30.93
N GLY A 461 -44.67 4.44 -31.39
CA GLY A 461 -44.27 4.47 -32.81
C GLY A 461 -43.42 5.67 -33.18
N THR A 462 -42.81 5.64 -34.38
CA THR A 462 -42.01 6.73 -34.92
C THR A 462 -42.86 8.00 -35.08
N GLU A 463 -42.39 9.15 -34.57
CA GLU A 463 -43.06 10.45 -34.66
C GLU A 463 -44.52 10.49 -34.15
N THR A 464 -44.89 9.56 -33.31
CA THR A 464 -46.26 9.51 -32.70
C THR A 464 -46.40 10.66 -31.71
N LEU A 465 -47.54 11.41 -31.77
CA LEU A 465 -47.82 12.61 -30.97
C LEU A 465 -46.62 13.59 -30.96
N ARG A 466 -45.89 13.70 -32.08
CA ARG A 466 -44.62 14.46 -32.17
C ARG A 466 -44.77 15.92 -31.74
N ASP A 467 -45.83 16.61 -32.15
CA ASP A 467 -46.04 18.06 -31.96
C ASP A 467 -46.79 18.39 -30.67
N LEU A 468 -46.99 17.43 -29.77
CA LEU A 468 -47.75 17.59 -28.52
C LEU A 468 -47.06 18.57 -27.57
N THR A 469 -47.79 19.57 -27.08
CA THR A 469 -47.29 20.58 -26.12
C THR A 469 -47.99 20.52 -24.78
N SER A 470 -49.30 20.77 -24.71
CA SER A 470 -50.07 20.83 -23.46
C SER A 470 -51.27 19.83 -23.39
N GLY A 471 -51.50 19.07 -24.49
CA GLY A 471 -52.57 18.08 -24.51
C GLY A 471 -52.30 16.93 -23.52
N SER A 472 -53.38 16.44 -22.88
CA SER A 472 -53.33 15.32 -21.92
C SER A 472 -54.26 14.19 -22.32
N TRP A 473 -54.02 12.98 -21.76
CA TRP A 473 -54.86 11.78 -22.00
C TRP A 473 -54.93 11.33 -23.47
N ASN A 474 -53.96 11.67 -24.31
CA ASN A 474 -53.95 11.23 -25.70
C ASN A 474 -53.29 9.86 -25.86
N SER A 475 -53.84 8.99 -26.68
CA SER A 475 -53.28 7.69 -27.03
C SER A 475 -52.98 7.63 -28.53
N GLY A 476 -51.72 7.51 -28.91
CA GLY A 476 -51.27 7.33 -30.29
C GLY A 476 -50.53 6.01 -30.47
N ILE A 477 -50.92 5.17 -31.41
CA ILE A 477 -50.23 3.92 -31.76
C ILE A 477 -50.07 3.82 -33.28
N GLY A 478 -48.83 3.84 -33.72
CA GLY A 478 -48.48 3.77 -35.15
C GLY A 478 -47.59 4.92 -35.60
N ARG A 479 -46.89 4.78 -36.71
CA ARG A 479 -46.05 5.86 -37.25
C ARG A 479 -46.85 7.12 -37.51
N SER A 480 -46.41 8.25 -36.95
CA SER A 480 -47.05 9.56 -37.10
C SER A 480 -48.54 9.59 -36.67
N ALA A 481 -48.98 8.66 -35.82
CA ALA A 481 -50.34 8.71 -35.26
C ALA A 481 -50.48 9.93 -34.35
N GLY A 482 -51.50 10.77 -34.59
CA GLY A 482 -51.74 12.02 -33.85
C GLY A 482 -50.58 13.03 -33.92
N GLU A 483 -49.70 12.96 -34.92
CA GLU A 483 -48.46 13.75 -35.06
C GLU A 483 -48.70 15.26 -34.84
N GLN A 484 -49.81 15.80 -35.33
CA GLN A 484 -50.12 17.24 -35.33
C GLN A 484 -50.93 17.68 -34.09
N ILE A 485 -51.24 16.80 -33.15
CA ILE A 485 -51.89 17.19 -31.89
C ILE A 485 -50.93 18.08 -31.10
N THR A 486 -51.41 19.28 -30.74
CA THR A 486 -50.62 20.24 -29.92
C THR A 486 -51.20 20.36 -28.51
N SER A 487 -52.45 20.84 -28.37
CA SER A 487 -53.15 21.04 -27.08
C SER A 487 -54.42 20.22 -26.96
N GLY A 488 -54.82 19.46 -28.00
CA GLY A 488 -55.97 18.58 -27.94
C GLY A 488 -55.85 17.51 -26.85
N ALA A 489 -56.95 17.18 -26.18
CA ALA A 489 -56.94 16.22 -25.07
C ALA A 489 -57.90 15.06 -25.30
N ASN A 490 -57.65 13.92 -24.65
CA ASN A 490 -58.45 12.71 -24.67
C ASN A 490 -58.72 12.17 -26.11
N ASN A 491 -57.71 12.20 -26.98
CA ASN A 491 -57.79 11.68 -28.33
C ASN A 491 -57.16 10.31 -28.47
N THR A 492 -57.72 9.43 -29.28
CA THR A 492 -57.19 8.11 -29.60
C THR A 492 -56.90 8.01 -31.10
N CYS A 493 -55.64 7.86 -31.47
CA CYS A 493 -55.16 7.74 -32.86
C CYS A 493 -54.50 6.37 -33.07
N LEU A 494 -55.12 5.50 -33.83
CA LEU A 494 -54.62 4.15 -34.13
C LEU A 494 -54.33 3.98 -35.63
N GLY A 495 -53.15 3.52 -35.93
CA GLY A 495 -52.68 3.31 -37.28
C GLY A 495 -51.81 4.44 -37.82
N ARG A 496 -51.08 4.16 -38.92
CA ARG A 496 -50.15 5.11 -39.55
C ARG A 496 -50.89 6.38 -39.98
N ASN A 497 -50.30 7.58 -39.72
CA ASN A 497 -50.80 8.90 -40.08
C ASN A 497 -52.22 9.25 -39.56
N SER A 498 -52.82 8.46 -38.66
CA SER A 498 -54.16 8.76 -38.13
C SER A 498 -54.17 10.12 -37.44
N GLY A 499 -55.22 10.96 -37.72
CA GLY A 499 -55.33 12.31 -37.15
C GLY A 499 -54.40 13.35 -37.75
N ARG A 500 -53.77 13.10 -38.88
CA ARG A 500 -52.88 14.03 -39.61
C ARG A 500 -53.62 14.69 -40.78
N SER A 501 -53.19 15.89 -41.21
CA SER A 501 -53.71 16.53 -42.41
C SER A 501 -53.47 15.63 -43.63
N GLY A 502 -54.55 15.35 -44.41
CA GLY A 502 -54.51 14.43 -45.53
C GLY A 502 -54.92 12.98 -45.21
N ALA A 503 -55.06 12.62 -43.94
CA ALA A 503 -55.69 11.35 -43.53
C ALA A 503 -57.22 11.44 -43.62
N PRO A 504 -57.96 10.34 -43.80
CA PRO A 504 -59.43 10.36 -43.83
C PRO A 504 -60.05 10.89 -42.55
N SER A 505 -59.36 10.74 -41.44
CA SER A 505 -59.76 11.28 -40.11
C SER A 505 -59.62 12.80 -40.01
N GLY A 506 -58.95 13.46 -40.99
CA GLY A 506 -58.63 14.90 -40.90
C GLY A 506 -57.54 15.23 -39.93
N SER A 507 -57.11 16.53 -39.89
CA SER A 507 -56.11 17.00 -38.94
C SER A 507 -56.71 17.27 -37.56
N ILE A 508 -56.11 16.70 -36.54
CA ILE A 508 -56.43 16.97 -35.14
C ILE A 508 -55.27 17.75 -34.55
N THR A 509 -55.51 18.99 -34.10
CA THR A 509 -54.49 19.85 -33.47
C THR A 509 -54.89 20.23 -32.05
N THR A 510 -56.04 20.81 -31.87
CA THR A 510 -56.56 21.31 -30.58
C THR A 510 -57.87 20.65 -30.14
N GLN A 511 -58.40 19.77 -30.99
CA GLN A 511 -59.66 19.06 -30.72
C GLN A 511 -59.53 18.04 -29.58
N ASN A 512 -60.63 17.78 -28.89
CA ASN A 512 -60.72 16.82 -27.77
C ASN A 512 -61.68 15.69 -28.07
N ASN A 513 -61.48 14.54 -27.39
CA ASN A 513 -62.41 13.40 -27.42
C ASN A 513 -62.59 12.78 -28.84
N ILE A 514 -61.58 12.79 -29.67
CA ILE A 514 -61.60 12.23 -31.02
C ILE A 514 -61.00 10.83 -31.04
N VAL A 515 -61.65 9.93 -31.79
CA VAL A 515 -61.09 8.63 -32.14
C VAL A 515 -60.76 8.60 -33.64
N CYS A 516 -59.50 8.39 -33.98
CA CYS A 516 -58.99 8.28 -35.35
C CYS A 516 -58.49 6.86 -35.59
N LEU A 517 -59.07 6.20 -36.58
CA LEU A 517 -58.64 4.84 -36.97
C LEU A 517 -58.06 4.86 -38.38
N GLY A 518 -56.92 4.19 -38.54
CA GLY A 518 -56.32 3.82 -39.80
C GLY A 518 -55.81 4.96 -40.64
N ASP A 519 -54.98 4.59 -41.62
CA ASP A 519 -54.49 5.40 -42.71
C ASP A 519 -55.01 4.86 -44.05
N ASN A 520 -55.02 5.72 -45.04
CA ASN A 520 -55.25 5.36 -46.42
C ASN A 520 -54.06 4.68 -47.04
N ASN A 521 -54.24 3.50 -47.39
CA ASN A 521 -53.55 2.53 -48.22
C ASN A 521 -52.97 1.38 -47.45
#